data_073748ea27fa11f3b1c70fd4c2266699
#
_entry.id   073748ea27fa11f3b1c70fd4c2266699
#
_cell.length_a   1.000
_cell.length_b   1.000
_cell.length_c   1.000
_cell.angle_alpha   90.00
_cell.angle_beta   90.00
_cell.angle_gamma   90.00
#
_symmetry.space_group_name_H-M   'P 1'
#
loop_
_entity.id
_entity.type
_entity.pdbx_description
1 polymer ?
#
loop_
_entity_poly.entity_id
_entity_poly.type
_entity_poly.pdbx_seq_one_letter_code
_entity_poly.pdbx_strand_id
1 'polypeptide(L)'
;TTGEEFEAETIIVAAGYESRYITRSVGIDIPMTRYFEEALVTEMQPHMFDIMLGTADADFYGHQAQHGSFVFGSESGLEEATDMSLKELRTNSLTVSAGCRAIMGYIPLLADAKIVRTWGGWLDDCYDGVPVISKIDEVPGLIVACGFTGHGFGTAPAVGLMLSQMVNGEETVVDISALKYDRFKSTR
;
A
#
# COMPACT_ATOMS: atom_id res chain seq x y z
N THR A 1 -20.90 -11.61 -5.65
CA THR A 1 -20.76 -12.00 -7.07
C THR A 1 -22.13 -12.03 -7.72
N THR A 2 -22.24 -11.60 -8.97
CA THR A 2 -23.47 -11.68 -9.77
C THR A 2 -23.70 -13.09 -10.35
N GLY A 3 -22.71 -13.98 -10.23
CA GLY A 3 -22.73 -15.31 -10.84
C GLY A 3 -22.38 -15.33 -12.32
N GLU A 4 -21.94 -14.19 -12.87
CA GLU A 4 -21.43 -14.14 -14.24
C GLU A 4 -20.02 -14.73 -14.32
N GLU A 5 -19.76 -15.49 -15.37
CA GLU A 5 -18.46 -16.08 -15.67
C GLU A 5 -17.85 -15.39 -16.89
N PHE A 6 -16.55 -15.15 -16.82
CA PHE A 6 -15.76 -14.56 -17.90
C PHE A 6 -14.59 -15.48 -18.22
N GLU A 7 -14.34 -15.70 -19.50
CA GLU A 7 -13.17 -16.44 -19.97
C GLU A 7 -12.14 -15.47 -20.56
N ALA A 8 -10.86 -15.68 -20.26
CA ALA A 8 -9.75 -14.89 -20.77
C ALA A 8 -8.49 -15.74 -20.90
N GLU A 9 -7.66 -15.43 -21.87
CA GLU A 9 -6.33 -16.09 -22.04
C GLU A 9 -5.36 -15.67 -20.93
N THR A 10 -5.49 -14.47 -20.43
CA THR A 10 -4.65 -13.93 -19.36
C THR A 10 -5.50 -13.25 -18.29
N ILE A 11 -5.22 -13.55 -17.04
CA ILE A 11 -5.83 -12.91 -15.87
C ILE A 11 -4.73 -12.21 -15.08
N ILE A 12 -4.94 -10.92 -14.79
CA ILE A 12 -4.06 -10.14 -13.92
C ILE A 12 -4.74 -9.98 -12.55
N VAL A 13 -4.08 -10.46 -11.50
CA VAL A 13 -4.52 -10.25 -10.12
C VAL A 13 -3.72 -9.10 -9.52
N ALA A 14 -4.39 -7.95 -9.33
CA ALA A 14 -3.82 -6.73 -8.75
C ALA A 14 -4.80 -6.16 -7.70
N ALA A 15 -5.18 -6.99 -6.73
CA ALA A 15 -6.23 -6.72 -5.75
C ALA A 15 -5.68 -6.37 -4.36
N GLY A 16 -4.44 -5.83 -4.28
CA GLY A 16 -3.79 -5.54 -3.01
C GLY A 16 -3.69 -6.80 -2.14
N TYR A 17 -3.96 -6.68 -0.85
CA TYR A 17 -3.93 -7.83 0.05
C TYR A 17 -4.89 -8.96 -0.34
N GLU A 18 -6.03 -8.63 -0.95
CA GLU A 18 -7.00 -9.64 -1.41
C GLU A 18 -6.44 -10.55 -2.50
N SER A 19 -5.36 -10.15 -3.17
CA SER A 19 -4.64 -10.98 -4.15
C SER A 19 -4.24 -12.33 -3.56
N ARG A 20 -3.83 -12.37 -2.29
CA ARG A 20 -3.48 -13.61 -1.60
C ARG A 20 -4.65 -14.61 -1.51
N TYR A 21 -5.88 -14.13 -1.25
CA TYR A 21 -7.06 -14.99 -1.20
C TYR A 21 -7.41 -15.53 -2.59
N ILE A 22 -7.31 -14.66 -3.60
CA ILE A 22 -7.60 -15.04 -4.99
C ILE A 22 -6.59 -16.10 -5.45
N THR A 23 -5.29 -15.88 -5.24
CA THR A 23 -4.25 -16.81 -5.68
C THR A 23 -4.28 -18.13 -4.90
N ARG A 24 -4.65 -18.10 -3.63
CA ARG A 24 -4.86 -19.34 -2.83
C ARG A 24 -5.96 -20.23 -3.40
N SER A 25 -6.98 -19.69 -4.04
CA SER A 25 -8.03 -20.50 -4.68
C SER A 25 -7.52 -21.38 -5.81
N VAL A 26 -6.36 -21.03 -6.38
CA VAL A 26 -5.66 -21.82 -7.42
C VAL A 26 -4.35 -22.44 -6.92
N GLY A 27 -4.19 -22.53 -5.60
CA GLY A 27 -3.06 -23.23 -4.97
C GLY A 27 -1.78 -22.39 -4.80
N ILE A 28 -1.83 -21.09 -5.07
CA ILE A 28 -0.67 -20.19 -4.95
C ILE A 28 -0.80 -19.36 -3.68
N ASP A 29 0.15 -19.49 -2.76
CA ASP A 29 0.21 -18.67 -1.54
C ASP A 29 1.35 -17.66 -1.63
N ILE A 30 0.98 -16.38 -1.73
CA ILE A 30 1.94 -15.26 -1.70
C ILE A 30 2.07 -14.82 -0.24
N PRO A 31 3.29 -14.86 0.34
CA PRO A 31 3.49 -14.53 1.75
C PRO A 31 3.37 -13.01 1.98
N MET A 32 2.15 -12.58 2.29
CA MET A 32 1.81 -11.20 2.62
C MET A 32 1.06 -11.14 3.94
N THR A 33 1.25 -10.06 4.68
CA THR A 33 0.44 -9.68 5.83
C THR A 33 -0.35 -8.41 5.53
N ARG A 34 -1.36 -8.14 6.35
CA ARG A 34 -2.04 -6.85 6.35
C ARG A 34 -1.37 -5.94 7.37
N TYR A 35 -1.18 -4.71 6.97
CA TYR A 35 -0.74 -3.65 7.83
C TYR A 35 -1.78 -2.51 7.80
N PHE A 36 -2.16 -2.01 8.96
CA PHE A 36 -3.16 -0.94 9.05
C PHE A 36 -2.46 0.39 9.19
N GLU A 37 -2.63 1.24 8.21
CA GLU A 37 -2.08 2.58 8.23
C GLU A 37 -3.17 3.63 8.35
N GLU A 38 -2.89 4.66 9.14
CA GLU A 38 -3.81 5.75 9.40
C GLU A 38 -3.27 7.06 8.86
N ALA A 39 -4.20 7.91 8.42
CA ALA A 39 -3.90 9.23 7.93
C ALA A 39 -4.83 10.27 8.54
N LEU A 40 -4.36 11.51 8.57
CA LEU A 40 -5.12 12.65 9.04
C LEU A 40 -4.99 13.85 8.11
N VAL A 41 -6.00 14.73 8.15
CA VAL A 41 -6.01 15.99 7.41
C VAL A 41 -6.32 17.14 8.34
N THR A 42 -5.55 18.21 8.23
CA THR A 42 -5.80 19.45 8.95
C THR A 42 -6.78 20.36 8.21
N GLU A 43 -7.34 21.35 8.92
CA GLU A 43 -7.91 22.52 8.27
C GLU A 43 -6.83 23.23 7.41
N MET A 44 -7.27 24.12 6.52
CA MET A 44 -6.35 24.89 5.67
C MET A 44 -5.42 25.75 6.51
N GLN A 45 -4.15 25.74 6.16
CA GLN A 45 -3.08 26.53 6.74
C GLN A 45 -2.43 27.40 5.66
N PRO A 46 -1.78 28.49 6.04
CA PRO A 46 -0.94 29.23 5.10
C PRO A 46 0.07 28.32 4.40
N HIS A 47 0.40 28.62 3.16
CA HIS A 47 1.37 27.85 2.40
C HIS A 47 2.75 27.86 3.08
N MET A 48 3.34 26.68 3.24
CA MET A 48 4.64 26.51 3.89
C MET A 48 5.67 25.87 2.95
N PHE A 49 5.28 24.83 2.18
CA PHE A 49 6.19 24.12 1.26
C PHE A 49 5.41 23.28 0.24
N ASP A 50 6.09 22.94 -0.87
CA ASP A 50 5.54 22.18 -1.99
C ASP A 50 6.08 20.74 -2.08
N ILE A 51 6.87 20.32 -1.11
CA ILE A 51 7.51 18.99 -1.12
C ILE A 51 6.77 18.02 -0.20
N MET A 52 6.93 16.73 -0.49
CA MET A 52 6.55 15.68 0.43
C MET A 52 7.66 15.51 1.48
N LEU A 53 7.26 15.40 2.73
CA LEU A 53 8.16 15.16 3.86
C LEU A 53 8.02 13.71 4.32
N GLY A 54 9.13 13.13 4.73
CA GLY A 54 9.19 11.90 5.49
C GLY A 54 10.30 12.01 6.51
N THR A 55 10.18 11.32 7.62
CA THR A 55 11.15 11.37 8.70
C THR A 55 11.76 10.01 8.95
N ALA A 56 13.02 9.99 9.41
CA ALA A 56 13.74 8.76 9.68
C ALA A 56 13.63 8.29 11.14
N ASP A 57 13.18 9.16 12.03
CA ASP A 57 13.17 8.96 13.48
C ASP A 57 11.80 9.21 14.13
N ALA A 58 10.83 9.63 13.35
CA ALA A 58 9.44 9.73 13.77
C ALA A 58 8.57 9.22 12.63
N ASP A 59 7.69 8.28 12.95
CA ASP A 59 6.88 7.61 11.96
C ASP A 59 5.76 8.52 11.45
N PHE A 60 6.15 9.50 10.62
CA PHE A 60 5.19 10.24 9.83
C PHE A 60 5.74 10.63 8.46
N TYR A 61 4.86 10.73 7.52
CA TYR A 61 5.11 11.30 6.21
C TYR A 61 3.90 12.12 5.77
N GLY A 62 4.10 13.08 4.89
CA GLY A 62 2.99 13.90 4.42
C GLY A 62 3.40 15.08 3.57
N HIS A 63 2.42 15.84 3.18
CA HIS A 63 2.60 17.03 2.36
C HIS A 63 1.51 18.06 2.64
N GLN A 64 1.75 19.29 2.18
CA GLN A 64 0.71 20.30 2.12
C GLN A 64 0.02 20.23 0.74
N ALA A 65 -1.29 20.04 0.74
CA ALA A 65 -2.08 20.06 -0.49
C ALA A 65 -2.19 21.51 -1.03
N GLN A 66 -2.42 21.67 -2.34
CA GLN A 66 -2.51 22.99 -2.99
C GLN A 66 -3.51 23.93 -2.34
N HIS A 67 -4.60 23.42 -1.76
CA HIS A 67 -5.59 24.24 -1.05
C HIS A 67 -5.20 24.57 0.39
N GLY A 68 -4.02 24.14 0.86
CA GLY A 68 -3.46 24.52 2.15
C GLY A 68 -3.59 23.49 3.28
N SER A 69 -4.44 22.49 3.19
CA SER A 69 -4.52 21.44 4.21
C SER A 69 -3.29 20.56 4.20
N PHE A 70 -2.82 20.14 5.37
CA PHE A 70 -1.79 19.13 5.49
C PHE A 70 -2.45 17.73 5.54
N VAL A 71 -1.85 16.79 4.82
CA VAL A 71 -2.21 15.37 4.83
C VAL A 71 -1.01 14.59 5.35
N PHE A 72 -1.21 13.85 6.43
CA PHE A 72 -0.17 13.06 7.07
C PHE A 72 -0.60 11.63 7.28
N GLY A 73 0.29 10.69 6.98
CA GLY A 73 0.21 9.32 7.48
C GLY A 73 1.16 9.16 8.66
N SER A 74 0.82 8.30 9.62
CA SER A 74 1.67 7.99 10.75
C SER A 74 1.35 6.64 11.36
N GLU A 75 2.35 6.08 12.01
CA GLU A 75 2.26 4.86 12.81
C GLU A 75 2.35 5.22 14.30
N SER A 76 1.74 4.42 15.14
CA SER A 76 1.81 4.60 16.59
C SER A 76 2.66 3.53 17.28
N GLY A 77 3.06 2.50 16.54
CA GLY A 77 3.62 1.27 17.10
C GLY A 77 2.58 0.36 17.76
N LEU A 78 1.30 0.65 17.57
CA LEU A 78 0.17 -0.12 18.13
C LEU A 78 -0.63 -0.86 17.05
N GLU A 79 -0.16 -0.84 15.82
CA GLU A 79 -0.82 -1.39 14.64
C GLU A 79 -1.02 -2.91 14.76
N GLU A 80 -0.10 -3.60 15.40
CA GLU A 80 -0.21 -5.04 15.69
C GLU A 80 -1.39 -5.38 16.60
N ALA A 81 -1.83 -4.42 17.43
CA ALA A 81 -2.99 -4.58 18.31
C ALA A 81 -4.32 -4.36 17.57
N THR A 82 -4.28 -3.97 16.31
CA THR A 82 -5.49 -3.75 15.52
C THR A 82 -6.16 -5.09 15.22
N ASP A 83 -7.45 -5.19 15.62
CA ASP A 83 -8.24 -6.40 15.37
C ASP A 83 -8.41 -6.64 13.86
N MET A 84 -7.69 -7.60 13.34
CA MET A 84 -7.66 -7.98 11.93
C MET A 84 -8.99 -8.55 11.43
N SER A 85 -9.92 -8.86 12.32
CA SER A 85 -11.26 -9.36 11.98
C SER A 85 -12.28 -8.26 11.71
N LEU A 86 -11.94 -7.00 12.00
CA LEU A 86 -12.85 -5.87 11.83
C LEU A 86 -13.19 -5.68 10.34
N LYS A 87 -14.48 -5.74 10.04
CA LYS A 87 -15.01 -5.42 8.72
C LYS A 87 -15.05 -3.92 8.45
N GLU A 88 -15.15 -3.12 9.51
CA GLU A 88 -15.15 -1.66 9.44
C GLU A 88 -13.79 -1.15 9.92
N LEU A 89 -13.13 -0.40 9.06
CA LEU A 89 -11.89 0.27 9.38
C LEU A 89 -12.21 1.50 10.25
N ARG A 90 -11.66 1.51 11.47
CA ARG A 90 -11.80 2.64 12.38
C ARG A 90 -10.43 3.15 12.77
N THR A 91 -10.25 4.44 12.71
CA THR A 91 -9.04 5.09 13.21
C THR A 91 -8.96 4.99 14.72
N ASN A 92 -7.71 4.83 15.20
CA ASN A 92 -7.42 4.76 16.62
C ASN A 92 -7.02 6.16 17.14
N SER A 93 -7.63 6.61 18.22
CA SER A 93 -7.29 7.90 18.83
C SER A 93 -5.84 7.99 19.31
N LEU A 94 -5.21 6.86 19.62
CA LEU A 94 -3.81 6.80 20.04
C LEU A 94 -2.88 7.06 18.84
N THR A 95 -3.15 6.46 17.67
CA THR A 95 -2.38 6.69 16.45
C THR A 95 -2.49 8.14 15.99
N VAL A 96 -3.71 8.68 15.94
CA VAL A 96 -3.93 10.11 15.60
C VAL A 96 -3.16 11.02 16.56
N SER A 97 -3.20 10.74 17.86
CA SER A 97 -2.47 11.53 18.86
C SER A 97 -0.96 11.41 18.73
N ALA A 98 -0.45 10.22 18.40
CA ALA A 98 0.98 9.99 18.15
C ALA A 98 1.44 10.77 16.91
N GLY A 99 0.70 10.68 15.81
CA GLY A 99 0.95 11.43 14.59
C GLY A 99 0.96 12.94 14.82
N CYS A 100 -0.04 13.47 15.54
CA CYS A 100 -0.06 14.89 15.88
C CYS A 100 1.17 15.32 16.70
N ARG A 101 1.61 14.52 17.68
CA ARG A 101 2.83 14.82 18.44
C ARG A 101 4.08 14.81 17.55
N ALA A 102 4.21 13.82 16.70
CA ALA A 102 5.32 13.74 15.75
C ALA A 102 5.35 14.98 14.83
N ILE A 103 4.23 15.31 14.21
CA ILE A 103 4.09 16.46 13.32
C ILE A 103 4.46 17.77 14.02
N MET A 104 3.96 18.01 15.23
CA MET A 104 4.27 19.21 16.03
C MET A 104 5.75 19.30 16.39
N GLY A 105 6.44 18.16 16.53
CA GLY A 105 7.87 18.11 16.78
C GLY A 105 8.68 18.67 15.60
N TYR A 106 8.22 18.43 14.37
CA TYR A 106 8.88 18.89 13.14
C TYR A 106 8.32 20.20 12.59
N ILE A 107 7.02 20.42 12.75
CA ILE A 107 6.33 21.62 12.25
C ILE A 107 5.54 22.24 13.42
N PRO A 108 6.20 22.93 14.36
CA PRO A 108 5.52 23.49 15.54
C PRO A 108 4.40 24.48 15.20
N LEU A 109 4.44 25.08 14.01
CA LEU A 109 3.39 25.98 13.53
C LEU A 109 2.02 25.30 13.37
N LEU A 110 1.99 23.96 13.33
CA LEU A 110 0.75 23.20 13.22
C LEU A 110 0.14 22.83 14.59
N ALA A 111 0.71 23.30 15.70
CA ALA A 111 0.22 22.96 17.04
C ALA A 111 -1.25 23.35 17.27
N ASP A 112 -1.71 24.44 16.68
CA ASP A 112 -3.08 24.94 16.80
C ASP A 112 -3.99 24.52 15.61
N ALA A 113 -3.45 23.81 14.62
CA ALA A 113 -4.23 23.36 13.48
C ALA A 113 -5.21 22.26 13.86
N LYS A 114 -6.47 22.43 13.46
CA LYS A 114 -7.51 21.45 13.76
C LYS A 114 -7.45 20.29 12.78
N ILE A 115 -7.59 19.08 13.30
CA ILE A 115 -7.78 17.88 12.49
C ILE A 115 -9.23 17.84 12.04
N VAL A 116 -9.47 17.85 10.74
CA VAL A 116 -10.81 17.85 10.15
C VAL A 116 -11.25 16.46 9.68
N ARG A 117 -10.31 15.55 9.47
CA ARG A 117 -10.60 14.18 9.06
C ARG A 117 -9.47 13.24 9.43
N THR A 118 -9.86 12.01 9.79
CA THR A 118 -8.96 10.86 9.89
C THR A 118 -9.55 9.69 9.11
N TRP A 119 -8.70 8.83 8.58
CA TRP A 119 -9.10 7.55 7.98
C TRP A 119 -7.95 6.57 8.10
N GLY A 120 -8.23 5.31 7.82
CA GLY A 120 -7.21 4.28 7.75
C GLY A 120 -7.52 3.28 6.65
N GLY A 121 -6.52 2.53 6.25
CA GLY A 121 -6.58 1.51 5.21
C GLY A 121 -5.66 0.34 5.49
N TRP A 122 -6.00 -0.81 4.89
CA TRP A 122 -5.12 -1.96 4.89
C TRP A 122 -4.12 -1.85 3.75
N LEU A 123 -2.86 -1.98 4.08
CA LEU A 123 -1.78 -2.18 3.13
C LEU A 123 -1.49 -3.67 2.96
N ASP A 124 -1.01 -4.03 1.78
CA ASP A 124 -0.47 -5.34 1.46
C ASP A 124 1.04 -5.34 1.73
N ASP A 125 1.44 -5.89 2.85
CA ASP A 125 2.83 -5.96 3.25
C ASP A 125 3.42 -7.32 2.87
N CYS A 126 4.33 -7.33 1.90
CA CYS A 126 5.04 -8.54 1.50
C CYS A 126 6.11 -8.87 2.54
N TYR A 127 6.23 -10.14 2.92
CA TYR A 127 7.13 -10.61 3.98
C TYR A 127 8.57 -10.12 3.86
N ASP A 128 9.07 -9.94 2.65
CA ASP A 128 10.42 -9.45 2.37
C ASP A 128 10.47 -7.95 2.00
N GLY A 129 9.36 -7.24 2.12
CA GLY A 129 9.23 -5.82 1.76
C GLY A 129 9.32 -5.54 0.26
N VAL A 130 9.35 -6.57 -0.59
CA VAL A 130 9.51 -6.45 -2.04
C VAL A 130 8.22 -6.90 -2.75
N PRO A 131 7.65 -6.09 -3.66
CA PRO A 131 6.42 -6.46 -4.35
C PRO A 131 6.59 -7.71 -5.21
N VAL A 132 5.49 -8.38 -5.47
CA VAL A 132 5.42 -9.48 -6.44
C VAL A 132 4.85 -8.93 -7.75
N ILE A 133 5.64 -9.01 -8.84
CA ILE A 133 5.20 -8.78 -10.22
C ILE A 133 5.69 -9.98 -11.03
N SER A 134 4.81 -10.95 -11.29
CA SER A 134 5.22 -12.25 -11.79
C SER A 134 4.16 -12.92 -12.64
N LYS A 135 4.58 -13.60 -13.70
CA LYS A 135 3.82 -14.73 -14.25
C LYS A 135 3.91 -15.88 -13.26
N ILE A 136 2.84 -16.64 -13.14
CA ILE A 136 2.78 -17.81 -12.26
C ILE A 136 2.85 -19.06 -13.15
N ASP A 137 4.00 -19.70 -13.17
CA ASP A 137 4.26 -20.83 -14.07
C ASP A 137 3.36 -22.04 -13.80
N GLU A 138 2.94 -22.23 -12.52
CA GLU A 138 2.03 -23.30 -12.12
C GLU A 138 0.58 -23.09 -12.62
N VAL A 139 0.24 -21.86 -12.98
CA VAL A 139 -1.09 -21.50 -13.47
C VAL A 139 -0.93 -20.69 -14.75
N PRO A 140 -0.81 -21.34 -15.92
CA PRO A 140 -0.64 -20.67 -17.20
C PRO A 140 -1.70 -19.57 -17.43
N GLY A 141 -1.26 -18.40 -17.86
CA GLY A 141 -2.13 -17.25 -18.05
C GLY A 141 -2.38 -16.39 -16.80
N LEU A 142 -1.89 -16.78 -15.61
CA LEU A 142 -1.99 -15.96 -14.42
C LEU A 142 -0.78 -15.04 -14.27
N ILE A 143 -1.04 -13.74 -14.12
CA ILE A 143 -0.06 -12.71 -13.73
C ILE A 143 -0.52 -12.09 -12.41
N VAL A 144 0.42 -11.83 -11.51
CA VAL A 144 0.14 -11.24 -10.21
C VAL A 144 0.95 -9.97 -10.02
N ALA A 145 0.32 -8.92 -9.46
CA ALA A 145 0.96 -7.68 -9.05
C ALA A 145 0.40 -7.26 -7.68
N CYS A 146 1.14 -7.52 -6.60
CA CYS A 146 0.70 -7.24 -5.23
C CYS A 146 1.89 -7.13 -4.27
N GLY A 147 1.62 -6.85 -2.99
CA GLY A 147 2.63 -6.74 -1.95
C GLY A 147 3.46 -5.48 -2.05
N PHE A 148 2.84 -4.36 -2.42
CA PHE A 148 3.55 -3.10 -2.68
C PHE A 148 3.97 -2.34 -1.42
N THR A 149 3.63 -2.82 -0.24
CA THR A 149 4.13 -2.32 1.05
C THR A 149 3.99 -0.80 1.17
N GLY A 150 2.78 -0.28 0.88
CA GLY A 150 2.46 1.15 0.93
C GLY A 150 2.92 1.99 -0.28
N HIS A 151 3.73 1.45 -1.19
CA HIS A 151 4.33 2.21 -2.30
C HIS A 151 3.58 2.05 -3.65
N GLY A 152 2.49 1.28 -3.67
CA GLY A 152 1.80 0.89 -4.90
C GLY A 152 1.26 2.06 -5.73
N PHE A 153 0.75 3.11 -5.09
CA PHE A 153 0.18 4.26 -5.81
C PHE A 153 1.23 4.97 -6.68
N GLY A 154 2.41 5.26 -6.09
CA GLY A 154 3.49 5.95 -6.81
C GLY A 154 4.08 5.12 -7.95
N THR A 155 4.09 3.80 -7.82
CA THR A 155 4.66 2.88 -8.81
C THR A 155 3.64 2.41 -9.86
N ALA A 156 2.34 2.64 -9.64
CA ALA A 156 1.25 2.13 -10.48
C ALA A 156 1.41 2.38 -11.99
N PRO A 157 1.85 3.57 -12.47
CA PRO A 157 2.02 3.79 -13.91
C PRO A 157 3.08 2.87 -14.54
N ALA A 158 4.23 2.70 -13.86
CA ALA A 158 5.30 1.83 -14.32
C ALA A 158 4.88 0.35 -14.26
N VAL A 159 4.21 -0.05 -13.19
CA VAL A 159 3.67 -1.40 -13.03
C VAL A 159 2.65 -1.70 -14.12
N GLY A 160 1.74 -0.79 -14.43
CA GLY A 160 0.76 -0.94 -15.49
C GLY A 160 1.41 -1.14 -16.87
N LEU A 161 2.47 -0.39 -17.16
CA LEU A 161 3.25 -0.57 -18.40
C LEU A 161 3.89 -1.98 -18.44
N MET A 162 4.57 -2.38 -17.37
CA MET A 162 5.20 -3.71 -17.30
C MET A 162 4.19 -4.85 -17.44
N LEU A 163 3.03 -4.75 -16.79
CA LEU A 163 1.95 -5.74 -16.92
C LEU A 163 1.45 -5.83 -18.37
N SER A 164 1.28 -4.69 -19.04
CA SER A 164 0.93 -4.66 -20.48
C SER A 164 1.97 -5.37 -21.33
N GLN A 165 3.25 -5.08 -21.10
CA GLN A 165 4.37 -5.75 -21.81
C GLN A 165 4.37 -7.27 -21.56
N MET A 166 4.16 -7.68 -20.29
CA MET A 166 4.09 -9.11 -19.94
C MET A 166 2.94 -9.84 -20.64
N VAL A 167 1.77 -9.21 -20.77
CA VAL A 167 0.63 -9.78 -21.49
C VAL A 167 0.95 -9.94 -22.98
N ASN A 168 1.58 -8.94 -23.58
CA ASN A 168 1.95 -8.96 -24.99
C ASN A 168 3.19 -9.82 -25.31
N GLY A 169 3.82 -10.41 -24.30
CA GLY A 169 5.05 -11.18 -24.50
C GLY A 169 6.29 -10.34 -24.81
N GLU A 170 6.24 -9.06 -24.49
CA GLU A 170 7.34 -8.11 -24.66
C GLU A 170 8.30 -8.14 -23.44
N GLU A 171 9.51 -7.65 -23.62
CA GLU A 171 10.41 -7.40 -22.50
C GLU A 171 9.91 -6.22 -21.66
N THR A 172 10.01 -6.35 -20.34
CA THR A 172 9.62 -5.27 -19.42
C THR A 172 10.63 -4.13 -19.45
N VAL A 173 10.14 -2.89 -19.34
CA VAL A 173 10.97 -1.67 -19.36
C VAL A 173 12.03 -1.63 -18.26
N VAL A 174 11.84 -2.38 -17.18
CA VAL A 174 12.83 -2.63 -16.11
C VAL A 174 12.95 -4.12 -15.87
N ASP A 175 14.10 -4.56 -15.39
CA ASP A 175 14.32 -5.93 -14.95
C ASP A 175 13.46 -6.22 -13.68
N ILE A 176 12.55 -7.16 -13.81
CA ILE A 176 11.67 -7.62 -12.73
C ILE A 176 12.07 -8.98 -12.16
N SER A 177 13.27 -9.46 -12.43
CA SER A 177 13.74 -10.79 -11.99
C SER A 177 13.67 -10.95 -10.47
N ALA A 178 13.99 -9.91 -9.72
CA ALA A 178 13.92 -9.88 -8.26
C ALA A 178 12.46 -9.84 -7.72
N LEU A 179 11.49 -9.48 -8.56
CA LEU A 179 10.08 -9.34 -8.19
C LEU A 179 9.26 -10.61 -8.43
N LYS A 180 9.90 -11.66 -8.96
CA LYS A 180 9.21 -12.91 -9.27
C LYS A 180 8.73 -13.64 -8.03
N TYR A 181 7.59 -14.29 -8.15
CA TYR A 181 7.02 -15.16 -7.11
C TYR A 181 7.96 -16.31 -6.71
N ASP A 182 8.77 -16.82 -7.65
CA ASP A 182 9.65 -17.96 -7.44
C ASP A 182 10.68 -17.79 -6.33
N ARG A 183 10.99 -16.55 -5.94
CA ARG A 183 11.89 -16.27 -4.81
C ARG A 183 11.42 -16.87 -3.48
N PHE A 184 10.12 -17.15 -3.36
CA PHE A 184 9.55 -17.78 -2.16
C PHE A 184 9.58 -19.32 -2.20
N LYS A 185 9.88 -19.94 -3.34
CA LYS A 185 9.95 -21.39 -3.47
C LYS A 185 11.22 -21.97 -2.84
N SER A 186 12.30 -21.21 -2.77
CA SER A 186 13.59 -21.65 -2.24
C SER A 186 13.71 -21.58 -0.71
N THR A 187 12.67 -21.12 -0.01
CA THR A 187 12.68 -20.89 1.46
C THR A 187 11.89 -21.96 2.24
N ARG A 188 11.50 -23.05 1.56
CA ARG A 188 10.79 -24.19 2.18
C ARG A 188 11.71 -25.35 2.49
#